data_bf436a3ac4dcb34d867c456b433a40a2
#
_entry.id   bf436a3ac4dcb34d867c456b433a40a2
#
_cell.length_a   1.000
_cell.length_b   1.000
_cell.length_c   1.000
_cell.angle_alpha   90.00
_cell.angle_beta   90.00
_cell.angle_gamma   90.00
#
_symmetry.space_group_name_H-M   'P 1'
#
loop_
_entity.id
_entity.type
_entity.pdbx_description
1 polymer ?
#
loop_
_entity_poly.entity_id
_entity_poly.type
_entity_poly.pdbx_seq_one_letter_code
_entity_poly.pdbx_strand_id
1 'polypeptide(L)'
;RRFYGLCGALVFLAGVVLCRTYWVGQQAAYAASAGGQTVQTLDLPRARGDFYDRNGRKLTGTQTQYYALCIPGDDGYTTLFPYVSYEKQGVLYDRRNLAAPFLIEVSRDLTGRGIATCAVPAHTVDIAPHLLGYLDGEGRGVAGLERAYDALLTASGDKRTVSCVLAAHSGLMAGTSPVWATREEGTGQGVQLTLDADLQRACEALAAQLMPRGCILIMDAATGEVLASVSAPTFDAQD
;
A
#
# COMPACT_ATOMS: atom_id res chain seq x y z
N ARG A 1 -14.00 27.00 -65.39
CA ARG A 1 -12.76 27.63 -64.86
C ARG A 1 -12.85 27.87 -63.34
N ARG A 2 -13.95 28.43 -62.79
CA ARG A 2 -14.10 28.67 -61.32
C ARG A 2 -14.07 27.40 -60.48
N PHE A 3 -14.67 26.29 -60.96
CA PHE A 3 -14.67 24.99 -60.31
C PHE A 3 -13.26 24.41 -60.13
N TYR A 4 -12.43 24.46 -61.18
CA TYR A 4 -11.04 23.96 -61.12
C TYR A 4 -10.17 24.79 -60.16
N GLY A 5 -10.45 26.12 -60.06
CA GLY A 5 -9.77 26.99 -59.10
C GLY A 5 -10.10 26.61 -57.64
N LEU A 6 -11.38 26.29 -57.40
CA LEU A 6 -11.85 25.87 -56.07
C LEU A 6 -11.28 24.51 -55.67
N CYS A 7 -11.26 23.53 -56.57
CA CYS A 7 -10.61 22.24 -56.34
C CYS A 7 -9.10 22.39 -56.11
N GLY A 8 -8.40 23.25 -56.87
CA GLY A 8 -6.99 23.54 -56.65
C GLY A 8 -6.70 24.16 -55.29
N ALA A 9 -7.56 25.09 -54.82
CA ALA A 9 -7.43 25.70 -53.50
C ALA A 9 -7.65 24.68 -52.37
N LEU A 10 -8.63 23.78 -52.53
CA LEU A 10 -8.88 22.69 -51.55
C LEU A 10 -7.71 21.71 -51.45
N VAL A 11 -7.15 21.28 -52.57
CA VAL A 11 -5.97 20.38 -52.61
C VAL A 11 -4.75 21.07 -51.97
N PHE A 12 -4.54 22.37 -52.28
CA PHE A 12 -3.47 23.13 -51.65
C PHE A 12 -3.65 23.24 -50.13
N LEU A 13 -4.86 23.54 -49.66
CA LEU A 13 -5.16 23.61 -48.23
C LEU A 13 -4.92 22.28 -47.54
N ALA A 14 -5.38 21.17 -48.15
CA ALA A 14 -5.14 19.83 -47.66
C ALA A 14 -3.63 19.50 -47.59
N GLY A 15 -2.86 19.89 -48.60
CA GLY A 15 -1.40 19.75 -48.61
C GLY A 15 -0.72 20.54 -47.49
N VAL A 16 -1.16 21.76 -47.22
CA VAL A 16 -0.64 22.60 -46.14
C VAL A 16 -0.94 21.95 -44.76
N VAL A 17 -2.16 21.43 -44.57
CA VAL A 17 -2.54 20.74 -43.32
C VAL A 17 -1.71 19.48 -43.13
N LEU A 18 -1.54 18.66 -44.15
CA LEU A 18 -0.71 17.45 -44.09
C LEU A 18 0.75 17.75 -43.79
N CYS A 19 1.30 18.79 -44.47
CA CYS A 19 2.66 19.22 -44.23
C CYS A 19 2.87 19.74 -42.81
N ARG A 20 1.90 20.47 -42.31
CA ARG A 20 1.94 20.99 -40.93
C ARG A 20 1.80 19.87 -39.87
N THR A 21 0.90 18.90 -40.07
CA THR A 21 0.78 17.73 -39.18
C THR A 21 2.04 16.87 -39.18
N TYR A 22 2.65 16.67 -40.37
CA TYR A 22 3.92 15.97 -40.45
C TYR A 22 5.05 16.73 -39.74
N TRP A 23 5.15 18.04 -39.95
CA TRP A 23 6.18 18.88 -39.32
C TRP A 23 6.01 18.94 -37.78
N VAL A 24 4.78 19.07 -37.28
CA VAL A 24 4.47 19.02 -35.86
C VAL A 24 4.82 17.67 -35.27
N GLY A 25 4.52 16.54 -35.97
CA GLY A 25 4.88 15.20 -35.53
C GLY A 25 6.39 14.93 -35.46
N GLN A 26 7.21 15.70 -36.18
CA GLN A 26 8.68 15.57 -36.14
C GLN A 26 9.35 16.42 -35.05
N GLN A 27 8.62 17.31 -34.38
CA GLN A 27 9.21 18.13 -33.33
C GLN A 27 9.40 17.29 -32.05
N ALA A 28 10.64 17.10 -31.64
CA ALA A 28 11.01 16.37 -30.41
C ALA A 28 10.32 16.94 -29.16
N ALA A 29 9.96 18.22 -29.14
CA ALA A 29 9.21 18.86 -28.07
C ALA A 29 7.78 18.29 -27.92
N TYR A 30 7.10 17.97 -29.04
CA TYR A 30 5.78 17.34 -28.99
C TYR A 30 5.87 15.83 -28.75
N ALA A 31 6.94 15.17 -29.23
CA ALA A 31 7.22 13.78 -28.89
C ALA A 31 7.59 13.66 -27.40
N ALA A 32 8.35 14.62 -26.85
CA ALA A 32 8.64 14.70 -25.42
C ALA A 32 7.40 15.05 -24.58
N SER A 33 6.49 15.91 -25.08
CA SER A 33 5.24 16.21 -24.40
C SER A 33 4.19 15.09 -24.57
N ALA A 34 4.22 14.33 -25.64
CA ALA A 34 3.43 13.10 -25.79
C ALA A 34 4.02 11.95 -24.96
N GLY A 35 5.35 11.88 -24.78
CA GLY A 35 6.03 11.05 -23.80
C GLY A 35 5.91 11.58 -22.36
N GLY A 36 5.58 12.85 -22.21
CA GLY A 36 5.23 13.55 -20.96
C GLY A 36 3.76 13.43 -20.57
N GLN A 37 3.00 12.54 -21.16
CA GLN A 37 1.82 11.98 -20.51
C GLN A 37 2.34 11.36 -19.24
N THR A 38 2.04 12.01 -18.12
CA THR A 38 2.70 11.73 -16.86
C THR A 38 2.30 10.35 -16.39
N VAL A 39 3.15 9.36 -16.67
CA VAL A 39 3.05 8.07 -16.00
C VAL A 39 3.39 8.35 -14.54
N GLN A 40 2.39 8.30 -13.70
CA GLN A 40 2.59 8.36 -12.27
C GLN A 40 2.69 6.95 -11.71
N THR A 41 3.74 6.72 -10.94
CA THR A 41 3.94 5.48 -10.21
C THR A 41 3.83 5.78 -8.72
N LEU A 42 2.96 5.03 -8.04
CA LEU A 42 2.74 5.12 -6.61
C LEU A 42 3.21 3.82 -5.96
N ASP A 43 3.90 3.95 -4.85
CA ASP A 43 4.34 2.81 -4.05
C ASP A 43 3.21 2.38 -3.11
N LEU A 44 2.96 1.06 -3.02
CA LEU A 44 2.11 0.47 -2.00
C LEU A 44 2.92 0.15 -0.75
N PRO A 45 2.26 0.01 0.41
CA PRO A 45 2.90 -0.54 1.59
C PRO A 45 3.51 -1.90 1.26
N ARG A 46 4.74 -2.13 1.74
CA ARG A 46 5.42 -3.42 1.58
C ARG A 46 4.82 -4.43 2.54
N ALA A 47 4.76 -5.69 2.12
CA ALA A 47 4.58 -6.77 3.06
C ALA A 47 5.74 -6.73 4.06
N ARG A 48 5.42 -6.95 5.34
CA ARG A 48 6.41 -6.92 6.41
C ARG A 48 6.91 -8.32 6.72
N GLY A 49 8.15 -8.48 7.15
CA GLY A 49 8.70 -9.74 7.62
C GLY A 49 8.01 -10.18 8.92
N ASP A 50 8.15 -11.45 9.24
CA ASP A 50 7.44 -12.07 10.36
C ASP A 50 8.35 -12.37 11.54
N PHE A 51 7.75 -12.48 12.73
CA PHE A 51 8.39 -13.09 13.89
C PHE A 51 8.04 -14.59 13.96
N TYR A 52 9.02 -15.37 14.35
CA TYR A 52 8.90 -16.80 14.51
C TYR A 52 9.25 -17.22 15.94
N ASP A 53 8.60 -18.27 16.43
CA ASP A 53 8.93 -18.88 17.72
C ASP A 53 10.24 -19.67 17.63
N ARG A 54 10.68 -20.22 18.76
CA ARG A 54 11.88 -21.07 18.85
C ARG A 54 11.86 -22.29 17.93
N ASN A 55 10.66 -22.74 17.54
CA ASN A 55 10.42 -23.90 16.70
C ASN A 55 10.23 -23.52 15.21
N GLY A 56 10.38 -22.25 14.86
CA GLY A 56 10.16 -21.73 13.50
C GLY A 56 8.69 -21.53 13.12
N ARG A 57 7.76 -21.58 14.09
CA ARG A 57 6.34 -21.30 13.84
C ARG A 57 6.11 -19.78 13.83
N LYS A 58 5.33 -19.31 12.89
CA LYS A 58 4.99 -17.90 12.76
C LYS A 58 4.18 -17.43 13.98
N LEU A 59 4.62 -16.33 14.59
CA LEU A 59 3.96 -15.68 15.73
C LEU A 59 3.01 -14.58 15.29
N THR A 60 3.30 -13.94 14.16
CA THR A 60 2.52 -12.83 13.62
C THR A 60 1.44 -13.30 12.69
N GLY A 61 0.29 -12.63 12.70
CA GLY A 61 -0.82 -12.88 11.81
C GLY A 61 -0.64 -12.22 10.45
N THR A 62 -1.57 -12.48 9.54
CA THR A 62 -1.64 -11.79 8.25
C THR A 62 -3.10 -11.46 7.96
N GLN A 63 -3.38 -10.18 7.78
CA GLN A 63 -4.68 -9.68 7.35
C GLN A 63 -4.55 -9.13 5.94
N THR A 64 -5.59 -9.27 5.13
CA THR A 64 -5.61 -8.66 3.81
C THR A 64 -6.18 -7.25 3.92
N GLN A 65 -5.37 -6.26 3.55
CA GLN A 65 -5.81 -4.88 3.37
C GLN A 65 -5.98 -4.59 1.88
N TYR A 66 -6.96 -3.76 1.55
CA TYR A 66 -7.22 -3.34 0.17
C TYR A 66 -6.86 -1.87 -0.01
N TYR A 67 -6.10 -1.58 -1.04
CA TYR A 67 -5.74 -0.21 -1.41
C TYR A 67 -6.39 0.15 -2.73
N ALA A 68 -7.14 1.24 -2.75
CA ALA A 68 -7.76 1.78 -3.95
C ALA A 68 -6.91 2.94 -4.50
N LEU A 69 -6.78 2.98 -5.82
CA LEU A 69 -6.24 4.14 -6.52
C LEU A 69 -7.33 5.21 -6.60
N CYS A 70 -7.14 6.31 -5.89
CA CYS A 70 -8.00 7.47 -5.94
C CYS A 70 -7.48 8.49 -6.94
N ILE A 71 -8.31 8.86 -7.90
CA ILE A 71 -8.07 10.02 -8.75
C ILE A 71 -8.70 11.22 -8.06
N PRO A 72 -7.94 12.29 -7.79
CA PRO A 72 -8.48 13.49 -7.14
C PRO A 72 -9.66 14.09 -7.90
N GLY A 73 -10.59 14.65 -7.16
CA GLY A 73 -11.82 15.25 -7.66
C GLY A 73 -13.04 14.82 -6.83
N ASP A 74 -14.14 15.50 -7.00
CA ASP A 74 -15.38 15.24 -6.27
C ASP A 74 -15.93 13.84 -6.55
N ASP A 75 -15.80 13.34 -7.79
CA ASP A 75 -16.23 11.99 -8.17
C ASP A 75 -15.41 10.90 -7.46
N GLY A 76 -14.07 11.08 -7.40
CA GLY A 76 -13.19 10.15 -6.69
C GLY A 76 -13.49 10.11 -5.19
N TYR A 77 -13.71 11.28 -4.60
CA TYR A 77 -14.08 11.41 -3.20
C TYR A 77 -15.42 10.71 -2.89
N THR A 78 -16.49 11.08 -3.59
CA THR A 78 -17.84 10.55 -3.34
C THR A 78 -17.93 9.04 -3.56
N THR A 79 -17.18 8.51 -4.53
CA THR A 79 -17.19 7.09 -4.85
C THR A 79 -16.47 6.26 -3.79
N LEU A 80 -15.37 6.76 -3.22
CA LEU A 80 -14.56 6.02 -2.23
C LEU A 80 -15.02 6.23 -0.78
N PHE A 81 -15.66 7.37 -0.48
CA PHE A 81 -16.07 7.74 0.86
C PHE A 81 -16.78 6.62 1.66
N PRO A 82 -17.75 5.85 1.07
CA PRO A 82 -18.45 4.79 1.81
C PRO A 82 -17.58 3.59 2.19
N TYR A 83 -16.39 3.47 1.60
CA TYR A 83 -15.50 2.32 1.75
C TYR A 83 -14.26 2.64 2.55
N VAL A 84 -14.06 3.88 2.92
CA VAL A 84 -12.93 4.36 3.73
C VAL A 84 -13.32 4.38 5.20
N SER A 85 -12.44 3.90 6.08
CA SER A 85 -12.66 3.94 7.53
C SER A 85 -12.85 5.40 8.02
N TYR A 86 -13.61 5.58 9.09
CA TYR A 86 -13.90 6.91 9.64
C TYR A 86 -12.63 7.75 9.88
N GLU A 87 -11.59 7.13 10.41
CA GLU A 87 -10.30 7.78 10.68
C GLU A 87 -9.61 8.30 9.42
N LYS A 88 -9.73 7.58 8.31
CA LYS A 88 -9.11 7.93 7.02
C LYS A 88 -9.98 8.83 6.14
N GLN A 89 -11.24 9.08 6.51
CA GLN A 89 -12.12 9.99 5.76
C GLN A 89 -11.58 11.43 5.73
N GLY A 90 -10.94 11.88 6.81
CA GLY A 90 -10.26 13.18 6.85
C GLY A 90 -9.15 13.27 5.81
N VAL A 91 -8.33 12.23 5.71
CA VAL A 91 -7.24 12.13 4.71
C VAL A 91 -7.78 12.13 3.28
N LEU A 92 -8.88 11.41 3.04
CA LEU A 92 -9.56 11.41 1.73
C LEU A 92 -10.09 12.79 1.37
N TYR A 93 -10.68 13.49 2.33
CA TYR A 93 -11.20 14.86 2.15
C TYR A 93 -10.09 15.86 1.84
N ASP A 94 -8.99 15.84 2.60
CA ASP A 94 -7.88 16.77 2.43
C ASP A 94 -7.17 16.57 1.08
N ARG A 95 -7.11 15.31 0.63
CA ARG A 95 -6.45 14.94 -0.62
C ARG A 95 -7.33 15.09 -1.88
N ARG A 96 -8.63 15.41 -1.76
CA ARG A 96 -9.54 15.52 -2.91
C ARG A 96 -9.13 16.56 -3.95
N ASN A 97 -8.41 17.61 -3.53
CA ASN A 97 -7.96 18.70 -4.40
C ASN A 97 -6.48 18.57 -4.83
N LEU A 98 -5.84 17.42 -4.60
CA LEU A 98 -4.48 17.20 -5.10
C LEU A 98 -4.46 17.17 -6.62
N ALA A 99 -3.31 17.51 -7.20
CA ALA A 99 -3.09 17.38 -8.64
C ALA A 99 -2.70 15.96 -9.07
N ALA A 100 -2.35 15.10 -8.11
CA ALA A 100 -1.79 13.77 -8.32
C ALA A 100 -2.67 12.69 -7.71
N PRO A 101 -2.84 11.52 -8.35
CA PRO A 101 -3.51 10.37 -7.75
C PRO A 101 -2.79 9.90 -6.49
N PHE A 102 -3.52 9.24 -5.62
CA PHE A 102 -2.99 8.69 -4.39
C PHE A 102 -3.65 7.35 -4.07
N LEU A 103 -3.02 6.59 -3.21
CA LEU A 103 -3.57 5.35 -2.67
C LEU A 103 -4.28 5.62 -1.35
N ILE A 104 -5.41 4.95 -1.15
CA ILE A 104 -6.12 4.96 0.12
C ILE A 104 -6.61 3.56 0.46
N GLU A 105 -6.53 3.21 1.73
CA GLU A 105 -7.05 1.95 2.22
C GLU A 105 -8.58 1.95 2.20
N VAL A 106 -9.15 0.83 1.76
CA VAL A 106 -10.58 0.61 1.67
C VAL A 106 -10.97 -0.70 2.33
N SER A 107 -12.20 -0.79 2.80
CA SER A 107 -12.71 -1.93 3.58
C SER A 107 -12.81 -3.23 2.80
N ARG A 108 -12.79 -3.20 1.47
CA ARG A 108 -12.94 -4.38 0.61
C ARG A 108 -12.45 -4.15 -0.81
N ASP A 109 -12.36 -5.22 -1.59
CA ASP A 109 -12.10 -5.14 -3.03
C ASP A 109 -13.25 -4.44 -3.77
N LEU A 110 -12.91 -3.43 -4.57
CA LEU A 110 -13.82 -2.62 -5.38
C LEU A 110 -13.61 -2.79 -6.88
N THR A 111 -12.75 -3.72 -7.31
CA THR A 111 -12.43 -3.96 -8.73
C THR A 111 -13.70 -4.23 -9.55
N GLY A 112 -14.66 -4.99 -9.00
CA GLY A 112 -15.96 -5.25 -9.63
C GLY A 112 -16.86 -4.01 -9.80
N ARG A 113 -16.47 -2.85 -9.24
CA ARG A 113 -17.15 -1.56 -9.37
C ARG A 113 -16.39 -0.56 -10.25
N GLY A 114 -15.38 -1.01 -10.95
CA GLY A 114 -14.58 -0.17 -11.83
C GLY A 114 -13.53 0.68 -11.09
N ILE A 115 -13.30 0.42 -9.80
CA ILE A 115 -12.26 1.09 -9.02
C ILE A 115 -11.06 0.17 -8.98
N ALA A 116 -9.89 0.68 -9.35
CA ALA A 116 -8.67 -0.10 -9.30
C ALA A 116 -8.24 -0.32 -7.85
N THR A 117 -8.32 -1.57 -7.39
CA THR A 117 -7.92 -1.98 -6.05
C THR A 117 -6.85 -3.08 -6.11
N CYS A 118 -6.02 -3.11 -5.08
CA CYS A 118 -5.00 -4.16 -4.89
C CYS A 118 -5.07 -4.66 -3.46
N ALA A 119 -5.01 -6.00 -3.30
CA ALA A 119 -4.89 -6.64 -2.01
C ALA A 119 -3.41 -6.68 -1.58
N VAL A 120 -3.13 -6.21 -0.38
CA VAL A 120 -1.79 -6.23 0.23
C VAL A 120 -1.87 -7.00 1.54
N PRO A 121 -0.98 -7.98 1.77
CA PRO A 121 -0.91 -8.63 3.08
C PRO A 121 -0.38 -7.62 4.12
N ALA A 122 -1.19 -7.39 5.13
CA ALA A 122 -0.82 -6.60 6.30
C ALA A 122 -0.43 -7.53 7.44
N HIS A 123 0.59 -7.13 8.15
CA HIS A 123 1.13 -7.81 9.32
C HIS A 123 0.27 -7.49 10.56
N THR A 124 -0.05 -8.50 11.36
CA THR A 124 -0.79 -8.33 12.62
C THR A 124 -0.04 -8.95 13.78
N VAL A 125 -0.20 -8.35 14.97
CA VAL A 125 0.40 -8.83 16.21
C VAL A 125 -0.70 -9.35 17.11
N ASP A 126 -0.85 -10.69 17.16
CA ASP A 126 -1.93 -11.38 17.89
C ASP A 126 -1.45 -12.05 19.15
N ILE A 127 -0.14 -12.05 19.44
CA ILE A 127 0.49 -12.72 20.57
C ILE A 127 1.60 -11.82 21.14
N ALA A 128 1.80 -11.84 22.43
CA ALA A 128 2.83 -11.09 23.16
C ALA A 128 2.89 -9.59 22.78
N PRO A 129 1.76 -8.84 22.75
CA PRO A 129 1.72 -7.49 22.22
C PRO A 129 2.66 -6.51 22.95
N HIS A 130 2.86 -6.69 24.25
CA HIS A 130 3.81 -5.87 25.01
C HIS A 130 5.27 -6.11 24.65
N LEU A 131 5.62 -7.30 24.15
CA LEU A 131 6.96 -7.65 23.72
C LEU A 131 7.17 -7.33 22.24
N LEU A 132 6.28 -7.83 21.39
CA LEU A 132 6.36 -7.60 19.94
C LEU A 132 6.13 -6.13 19.61
N GLY A 133 5.20 -5.46 20.27
CA GLY A 133 4.89 -4.07 20.03
C GLY A 133 3.76 -3.90 19.02
N TYR A 134 3.72 -2.74 18.36
CA TYR A 134 2.69 -2.37 17.40
C TYR A 134 3.25 -1.48 16.30
N LEU A 135 2.47 -1.35 15.23
CA LEU A 135 2.77 -0.52 14.06
C LEU A 135 1.94 0.74 14.07
N ASP A 136 2.44 1.80 13.42
CA ASP A 136 1.63 2.98 13.12
C ASP A 136 0.76 2.77 11.87
N GLY A 137 -0.07 3.78 11.54
CA GLY A 137 -0.94 3.75 10.36
C GLY A 137 -0.20 3.67 9.01
N GLU A 138 1.11 3.92 9.00
CA GLU A 138 2.01 3.78 7.85
C GLU A 138 2.76 2.44 7.83
N GLY A 139 2.52 1.56 8.81
CA GLY A 139 3.14 0.24 8.91
C GLY A 139 4.57 0.23 9.43
N ARG A 140 4.99 1.28 10.17
CA ARG A 140 6.30 1.37 10.82
C ARG A 140 6.21 0.89 12.26
N GLY A 141 7.24 0.20 12.74
CA GLY A 141 7.33 -0.24 14.13
C GLY A 141 7.50 0.92 15.11
N VAL A 142 6.53 1.09 16.02
CA VAL A 142 6.53 2.19 17.02
C VAL A 142 7.05 1.73 18.38
N ALA A 143 6.78 0.49 18.75
CA ALA A 143 7.15 -0.07 20.06
C ALA A 143 7.70 -1.49 19.94
N GLY A 144 8.28 -1.98 21.03
CA GLY A 144 8.71 -3.36 21.17
C GLY A 144 9.74 -3.82 20.15
N LEU A 145 9.68 -5.09 19.81
CA LEU A 145 10.55 -5.72 18.79
C LEU A 145 10.21 -5.24 17.38
N GLU A 146 8.96 -4.84 17.11
CA GLU A 146 8.57 -4.21 15.84
C GLU A 146 9.41 -2.97 15.56
N ARG A 147 9.61 -2.12 16.56
CA ARG A 147 10.49 -0.95 16.44
C ARG A 147 11.96 -1.32 16.35
N ALA A 148 12.39 -2.30 17.16
CA ALA A 148 13.81 -2.68 17.21
C ALA A 148 14.30 -3.28 15.88
N TYR A 149 13.44 -4.02 15.18
CA TYR A 149 13.74 -4.69 13.92
C TYR A 149 13.06 -4.05 12.71
N ASP A 150 12.56 -2.82 12.83
CA ASP A 150 11.76 -2.14 11.82
C ASP A 150 12.40 -2.15 10.43
N ALA A 151 13.67 -1.78 10.34
CA ALA A 151 14.41 -1.74 9.08
C ALA A 151 14.55 -3.13 8.42
N LEU A 152 14.79 -4.18 9.21
CA LEU A 152 14.91 -5.55 8.72
C LEU A 152 13.56 -6.08 8.23
N LEU A 153 12.52 -5.91 9.03
CA LEU A 153 11.19 -6.40 8.72
C LEU A 153 10.57 -5.68 7.52
N THR A 154 10.80 -4.38 7.40
CA THR A 154 10.35 -3.59 6.23
C THR A 154 11.09 -3.97 4.96
N ALA A 155 12.39 -4.28 5.04
CA ALA A 155 13.18 -4.73 3.88
C ALA A 155 12.84 -6.15 3.43
N SER A 156 12.11 -6.91 4.24
CA SER A 156 11.74 -8.30 3.95
C SER A 156 10.74 -8.41 2.80
N GLY A 157 9.82 -7.46 2.68
CA GLY A 157 8.74 -7.51 1.70
C GLY A 157 9.12 -6.94 0.34
N ASP A 158 8.50 -7.51 -0.68
CA ASP A 158 8.63 -7.05 -2.05
C ASP A 158 8.06 -5.64 -2.24
N LYS A 159 8.68 -4.90 -3.15
CA LYS A 159 8.17 -3.59 -3.55
C LYS A 159 6.99 -3.76 -4.50
N ARG A 160 5.84 -3.20 -4.14
CA ARG A 160 4.65 -3.16 -5.00
C ARG A 160 4.38 -1.74 -5.44
N THR A 161 4.03 -1.58 -6.70
CA THR A 161 3.75 -0.28 -7.31
C THR A 161 2.49 -0.34 -8.15
N VAL A 162 1.83 0.80 -8.29
CA VAL A 162 0.81 1.01 -9.31
C VAL A 162 1.26 2.14 -10.23
N SER A 163 1.22 1.90 -11.52
CA SER A 163 1.48 2.91 -12.54
C SER A 163 0.19 3.26 -13.25
N CYS A 164 -0.11 4.53 -13.38
CA CYS A 164 -1.27 5.03 -14.11
C CYS A 164 -0.87 6.16 -15.06
N VAL A 165 -1.56 6.26 -16.19
CA VAL A 165 -1.38 7.33 -17.17
C VAL A 165 -2.45 8.37 -16.94
N LEU A 166 -2.03 9.60 -16.67
CA LEU A 166 -2.94 10.72 -16.44
C LEU A 166 -3.15 11.53 -17.73
N ALA A 167 -4.41 11.95 -17.96
CA ALA A 167 -4.76 12.94 -18.95
C ALA A 167 -4.43 14.35 -18.44
N ALA A 168 -4.29 15.32 -19.35
CA ALA A 168 -3.88 16.70 -19.04
C ALA A 168 -4.78 17.45 -18.04
N HIS A 169 -5.99 16.93 -17.73
CA HIS A 169 -6.97 17.56 -16.84
C HIS A 169 -7.43 16.62 -15.71
N SER A 170 -6.46 16.03 -14.98
CA SER A 170 -6.69 15.28 -13.74
C SER A 170 -7.69 14.12 -13.84
N GLY A 171 -7.44 13.16 -14.70
CA GLY A 171 -8.19 11.90 -14.78
C GLY A 171 -7.31 10.81 -15.35
N LEU A 172 -7.74 9.55 -15.23
CA LEU A 172 -7.11 8.48 -15.98
C LEU A 172 -7.32 8.71 -17.47
N MET A 173 -6.27 8.49 -18.26
CA MET A 173 -6.38 8.56 -19.71
C MET A 173 -7.38 7.52 -20.21
N ALA A 174 -8.35 7.95 -21.04
CA ALA A 174 -9.35 7.06 -21.61
C ALA A 174 -8.68 5.90 -22.35
N GLY A 175 -9.15 4.66 -22.09
CA GLY A 175 -8.62 3.45 -22.70
C GLY A 175 -7.35 2.91 -22.04
N THR A 176 -6.86 3.52 -20.95
CA THR A 176 -5.77 2.98 -20.13
C THR A 176 -6.30 2.45 -18.80
N SER A 177 -5.69 1.38 -18.32
CA SER A 177 -5.96 0.83 -16.98
C SER A 177 -4.71 0.96 -16.12
N PRO A 178 -4.86 1.18 -14.80
CA PRO A 178 -3.73 1.13 -13.89
C PRO A 178 -3.04 -0.23 -13.94
N VAL A 179 -1.72 -0.22 -13.95
CA VAL A 179 -0.88 -1.43 -13.99
C VAL A 179 -0.24 -1.64 -12.63
N TRP A 180 -0.57 -2.76 -12.01
CA TRP A 180 0.03 -3.20 -10.76
C TRP A 180 1.29 -4.02 -11.08
N ALA A 181 2.39 -3.69 -10.43
CA ALA A 181 3.65 -4.39 -10.59
C ALA A 181 4.22 -4.76 -9.22
N THR A 182 4.79 -5.95 -9.13
CA THR A 182 5.56 -6.40 -7.98
C THR A 182 7.00 -6.58 -8.40
N ARG A 183 7.92 -6.00 -7.65
CA ARG A 183 9.35 -6.17 -7.82
C ARG A 183 9.86 -7.03 -6.67
N GLU A 184 10.40 -8.18 -7.00
CA GLU A 184 11.02 -9.10 -6.03
C GLU A 184 12.35 -8.51 -5.52
N GLU A 185 12.25 -7.54 -4.64
CA GLU A 185 13.38 -6.87 -3.98
C GLU A 185 13.44 -7.22 -2.49
N GLY A 186 12.44 -7.95 -1.99
CA GLY A 186 12.35 -8.34 -0.59
C GLY A 186 13.43 -9.36 -0.20
N THR A 187 14.01 -9.19 0.99
CA THR A 187 15.01 -10.14 1.51
C THR A 187 14.39 -11.45 1.99
N GLY A 188 13.06 -11.49 2.19
CA GLY A 188 12.34 -12.64 2.76
C GLY A 188 12.75 -12.97 4.20
N GLN A 189 13.44 -12.07 4.89
CA GLN A 189 13.96 -12.31 6.23
C GLN A 189 12.90 -12.07 7.29
N GLY A 190 12.94 -12.88 8.36
CA GLY A 190 12.16 -12.69 9.57
C GLY A 190 13.06 -12.78 10.81
N VAL A 191 12.47 -12.62 11.97
CA VAL A 191 13.17 -12.68 13.25
C VAL A 191 12.69 -13.90 14.04
N GLN A 192 13.60 -14.82 14.34
CA GLN A 192 13.32 -15.95 15.21
C GLN A 192 13.58 -15.56 16.67
N LEU A 193 12.60 -15.81 17.53
CA LEU A 193 12.65 -15.54 18.95
C LEU A 193 12.86 -16.82 19.76
N THR A 194 13.23 -16.67 21.00
CA THR A 194 13.32 -17.78 21.97
C THR A 194 11.97 -18.17 22.55
N LEU A 195 10.90 -17.39 22.29
CA LEU A 195 9.56 -17.67 22.76
C LEU A 195 9.05 -19.01 22.27
N ASP A 196 8.32 -19.70 23.15
CA ASP A 196 7.49 -20.86 22.81
C ASP A 196 6.04 -20.39 22.66
N ALA A 197 5.49 -20.51 21.45
CA ALA A 197 4.16 -20.00 21.12
C ALA A 197 3.03 -20.64 21.96
N ASP A 198 3.15 -21.92 22.28
CA ASP A 198 2.11 -22.61 23.06
C ASP A 198 2.18 -22.20 24.51
N LEU A 199 3.39 -22.10 25.06
CA LEU A 199 3.61 -21.64 26.45
C LEU A 199 3.17 -20.18 26.60
N GLN A 200 3.49 -19.33 25.63
CA GLN A 200 3.07 -17.92 25.63
C GLN A 200 1.54 -17.80 25.66
N ARG A 201 0.83 -18.50 24.77
CA ARG A 201 -0.64 -18.48 24.74
C ARG A 201 -1.28 -19.03 26.03
N ALA A 202 -0.71 -20.10 26.59
CA ALA A 202 -1.17 -20.64 27.88
C ALA A 202 -1.01 -19.60 28.99
N CYS A 203 0.13 -18.91 29.05
CA CYS A 203 0.36 -17.85 30.03
C CYS A 203 -0.56 -16.66 29.86
N GLU A 204 -0.84 -16.24 28.59
CA GLU A 204 -1.79 -15.17 28.30
C GLU A 204 -3.20 -15.53 28.75
N ALA A 205 -3.65 -16.74 28.46
CA ALA A 205 -4.97 -17.22 28.88
C ALA A 205 -5.10 -17.27 30.42
N LEU A 206 -4.06 -17.69 31.13
CA LEU A 206 -4.02 -17.68 32.59
C LEU A 206 -4.00 -16.24 33.13
N ALA A 207 -3.20 -15.38 32.59
CA ALA A 207 -3.13 -13.98 33.00
C ALA A 207 -4.48 -13.26 32.81
N ALA A 208 -5.16 -13.49 31.70
CA ALA A 208 -6.49 -12.92 31.45
C ALA A 208 -7.55 -13.36 32.46
N GLN A 209 -7.43 -14.58 33.01
CA GLN A 209 -8.37 -15.11 33.97
C GLN A 209 -8.05 -14.71 35.42
N LEU A 210 -6.79 -14.68 35.78
CA LEU A 210 -6.34 -14.65 37.16
C LEU A 210 -5.67 -13.37 37.59
N MET A 211 -5.22 -12.52 36.61
CA MET A 211 -4.33 -11.43 36.92
C MET A 211 -4.82 -10.11 36.29
N PRO A 212 -5.49 -9.24 37.07
CA PRO A 212 -5.91 -7.94 36.55
C PRO A 212 -4.72 -7.00 36.25
N ARG A 213 -3.61 -7.15 36.96
CA ARG A 213 -2.34 -6.42 36.75
C ARG A 213 -1.17 -7.26 37.18
N GLY A 214 -0.10 -7.27 36.37
CA GLY A 214 1.13 -7.99 36.69
C GLY A 214 1.85 -8.49 35.45
N CYS A 215 2.81 -9.38 35.67
CA CYS A 215 3.52 -10.04 34.58
C CYS A 215 3.83 -11.49 34.90
N ILE A 216 3.92 -12.31 33.84
CA ILE A 216 4.43 -13.66 33.89
C ILE A 216 5.65 -13.70 32.98
N LEU A 217 6.80 -14.08 33.54
CA LEU A 217 8.03 -14.29 32.79
C LEU A 217 8.51 -15.71 33.06
N ILE A 218 8.68 -16.50 32.00
CA ILE A 218 9.22 -17.84 32.06
C ILE A 218 10.54 -17.86 31.30
N MET A 219 11.58 -18.34 31.97
CA MET A 219 12.94 -18.44 31.43
C MET A 219 13.49 -19.85 31.61
N ASP A 220 14.28 -20.26 30.66
CA ASP A 220 15.12 -21.48 30.84
C ASP A 220 16.27 -21.13 31.77
N ALA A 221 16.37 -21.90 32.88
CA ALA A 221 17.35 -21.64 33.91
C ALA A 221 18.81 -21.97 33.48
N ALA A 222 18.97 -22.82 32.45
CA ALA A 222 20.29 -23.22 31.96
C ALA A 222 20.83 -22.29 30.92
N THR A 223 19.95 -21.76 30.01
CA THR A 223 20.35 -20.94 28.88
C THR A 223 20.09 -19.45 29.10
N GLY A 224 19.15 -19.09 29.98
CA GLY A 224 18.66 -17.73 30.17
C GLY A 224 17.69 -17.28 29.07
N GLU A 225 17.26 -18.17 28.18
CA GLU A 225 16.30 -17.86 27.15
C GLU A 225 14.92 -17.55 27.73
N VAL A 226 14.28 -16.49 27.24
CA VAL A 226 12.91 -16.16 27.58
C VAL A 226 11.97 -17.01 26.74
N LEU A 227 11.17 -17.85 27.40
CA LEU A 227 10.24 -18.77 26.76
C LEU A 227 8.81 -18.21 26.69
N ALA A 228 8.41 -17.41 27.67
CA ALA A 228 7.15 -16.68 27.68
C ALA A 228 7.28 -15.34 28.41
N SER A 229 6.61 -14.31 27.92
CA SER A 229 6.57 -12.97 28.51
C SER A 229 5.18 -12.38 28.34
N VAL A 230 4.44 -12.27 29.43
CA VAL A 230 3.07 -11.76 29.44
C VAL A 230 2.98 -10.58 30.40
N SER A 231 2.28 -9.54 30.01
CA SER A 231 1.93 -8.40 30.86
C SER A 231 0.42 -8.18 30.85
N ALA A 232 -0.15 -7.88 32.00
CA ALA A 232 -1.57 -7.57 32.18
C ALA A 232 -1.73 -6.16 32.79
N PRO A 233 -2.72 -5.37 32.35
CA PRO A 233 -3.66 -5.68 31.28
C PRO A 233 -2.99 -5.73 29.92
N THR A 234 -3.53 -6.55 29.01
CA THR A 234 -3.13 -6.57 27.62
C THR A 234 -3.79 -5.41 26.87
N PHE A 235 -3.28 -5.07 25.68
CA PHE A 235 -3.88 -4.11 24.76
C PHE A 235 -4.00 -4.76 23.38
N ASP A 236 -4.90 -4.24 22.55
CA ASP A 236 -4.98 -4.61 21.14
C ASP A 236 -3.88 -3.85 20.38
N ALA A 237 -2.99 -4.56 19.76
CA ALA A 237 -1.88 -3.97 18.99
C ALA A 237 -2.31 -3.47 17.59
N GLN A 238 -3.60 -3.62 17.25
CA GLN A 238 -4.18 -3.22 15.97
C GLN A 238 -5.09 -1.99 16.09
N ASP A 239 -5.35 -1.51 17.33
CA ASP A 239 -6.29 -0.41 17.62
C ASP A 239 -5.57 0.95 17.83
#